data_b72ec4f66b4bdd5c33ab6cf8bf598616
#
_entry.id   b72ec4f66b4bdd5c33ab6cf8bf598616
#
_cell.length_a   1.000
_cell.length_b   1.000
_cell.length_c   1.000
_cell.angle_alpha   90.00
_cell.angle_beta   90.00
_cell.angle_gamma   90.00
#
_symmetry.space_group_name_H-M   'P 1'
#
loop_
_entity.id
_entity.type
_entity.pdbx_description
1 polymer ?
#
loop_
_entity_poly.entity_id
_entity_poly.type
_entity_poly.pdbx_seq_one_letter_code
_entity_poly.pdbx_strand_id
1 'polypeptide(L)'
;MLKEHYLVIILFWFILAQASAKPNFVFILADDCSYLDMEIYGGPAKTPSINRLAQSGLTFKRCYQSASMCSPTRHSLYTGLYPVKNGAHPNHARAYENVKSIPHFLSKHGYRVALAGKKHIEPQAVFPFEYIDEFADPINEDVPVVEGWRYPKIFDLIRKSNSTQTPFCLFLCSNEPHGPYTKGDSTPYKDVKLSPQQLELHRDSYAKYLAEITYFDGQVGEVMSMLEQLGLNKNTLVLVASEQGSSYPFGKWTCYEMGVASGLIASWPGIIEPGTQTKAMVEYIDIVPT
;
A
#
# COMPACT_ATOMS: atom_id res chain seq x y z
N MET A 1 -17.76 49.54 23.11
CA MET A 1 -18.50 48.26 23.21
C MET A 1 -18.76 47.57 21.86
N LEU A 2 -19.17 48.26 20.78
CA LEU A 2 -19.41 47.58 19.48
C LEU A 2 -18.16 46.95 18.82
N LYS A 3 -16.97 47.55 18.97
CA LYS A 3 -15.74 47.04 18.34
C LYS A 3 -15.22 45.70 18.92
N GLU A 4 -15.48 45.44 20.17
CA GLU A 4 -15.06 44.17 20.82
C GLU A 4 -15.92 42.99 20.41
N HIS A 5 -17.19 43.23 20.11
CA HIS A 5 -18.13 42.16 19.64
C HIS A 5 -17.79 41.69 18.22
N TYR A 6 -17.30 42.55 17.34
CA TYR A 6 -16.88 42.18 16.00
C TYR A 6 -15.58 41.32 16.02
N LEU A 7 -14.66 41.61 16.95
CA LEU A 7 -13.43 40.82 17.06
C LEU A 7 -13.71 39.39 17.55
N VAL A 8 -14.64 39.24 18.50
CA VAL A 8 -15.08 37.91 19.03
C VAL A 8 -15.81 37.12 17.94
N ILE A 9 -16.67 37.76 17.15
CA ILE A 9 -17.39 37.12 16.04
C ILE A 9 -16.41 36.69 14.95
N ILE A 10 -15.44 37.48 14.58
CA ILE A 10 -14.42 37.14 13.59
C ILE A 10 -13.53 35.98 14.09
N LEU A 11 -13.11 35.98 15.38
CA LEU A 11 -12.39 34.85 15.96
C LEU A 11 -13.24 33.56 16.00
N PHE A 12 -14.53 33.68 16.30
CA PHE A 12 -15.45 32.53 16.32
C PHE A 12 -15.66 31.96 14.92
N TRP A 13 -15.73 32.80 13.87
CA TRP A 13 -15.78 32.39 12.48
C TRP A 13 -14.46 31.74 12.02
N PHE A 14 -13.30 32.21 12.49
CA PHE A 14 -12.01 31.59 12.21
C PHE A 14 -11.85 30.22 12.91
N ILE A 15 -12.44 30.04 14.09
CA ILE A 15 -12.43 28.76 14.81
C ILE A 15 -13.41 27.76 14.17
N LEU A 16 -14.55 28.22 13.66
CA LEU A 16 -15.51 27.37 12.94
C LEU A 16 -15.04 26.98 11.51
N ALA A 17 -14.10 27.73 10.93
CA ALA A 17 -13.58 27.44 9.60
C ALA A 17 -12.49 26.34 9.58
N GLN A 18 -12.08 25.81 10.70
CA GLN A 18 -11.31 24.57 10.77
C GLN A 18 -12.24 23.33 10.86
N ALA A 19 -13.20 23.21 9.95
CA ALA A 19 -13.70 21.89 9.61
C ALA A 19 -12.51 21.10 9.12
N SER A 20 -12.00 20.17 9.93
CA SER A 20 -10.87 19.34 9.57
C SER A 20 -11.14 18.74 8.20
N ALA A 21 -10.30 19.05 7.22
CA ALA A 21 -10.43 18.47 5.90
C ALA A 21 -10.44 16.95 6.05
N LYS A 22 -11.34 16.27 5.36
CA LYS A 22 -11.37 14.80 5.38
C LYS A 22 -10.00 14.26 5.04
N PRO A 23 -9.47 13.27 5.77
CA PRO A 23 -8.17 12.70 5.49
C PRO A 23 -8.15 12.01 4.13
N ASN A 24 -6.99 12.00 3.50
CA ASN A 24 -6.73 11.14 2.36
C ASN A 24 -6.17 9.79 2.83
N PHE A 25 -6.32 8.78 1.99
CA PHE A 25 -5.80 7.45 2.21
C PHE A 25 -4.94 7.01 1.03
N VAL A 26 -3.75 6.49 1.31
CA VAL A 26 -2.87 5.86 0.33
C VAL A 26 -2.47 4.50 0.86
N PHE A 27 -2.78 3.44 0.12
CA PHE A 27 -2.40 2.08 0.43
C PHE A 27 -1.44 1.58 -0.66
N ILE A 28 -0.18 1.32 -0.31
CA ILE A 28 0.85 0.85 -1.24
C ILE A 28 1.11 -0.62 -0.93
N LEU A 29 0.93 -1.48 -1.93
CA LEU A 29 0.98 -2.92 -1.79
C LEU A 29 2.06 -3.51 -2.71
N ALA A 30 3.00 -4.25 -2.14
CA ALA A 30 3.88 -5.13 -2.89
C ALA A 30 3.11 -6.35 -3.41
N ASP A 31 3.76 -7.22 -4.19
CA ASP A 31 3.19 -8.47 -4.69
C ASP A 31 4.17 -9.62 -4.46
N ASP A 32 3.73 -10.70 -3.83
CA ASP A 32 4.57 -11.86 -3.48
C ASP A 32 5.80 -11.50 -2.62
N CYS A 33 5.67 -10.56 -1.70
CA CYS A 33 6.77 -10.05 -0.89
C CYS A 33 6.75 -10.63 0.54
N SER A 34 7.77 -11.38 0.91
CA SER A 34 7.96 -11.76 2.31
C SER A 34 8.36 -10.53 3.14
N TYR A 35 7.59 -10.24 4.18
CA TYR A 35 7.94 -9.14 5.09
C TYR A 35 9.29 -9.37 5.80
N LEU A 36 9.68 -10.64 6.00
CA LEU A 36 10.95 -11.01 6.62
C LEU A 36 12.17 -10.62 5.76
N ASP A 37 11.98 -10.34 4.48
CA ASP A 37 13.05 -9.91 3.59
C ASP A 37 13.22 -8.39 3.56
N MET A 38 12.29 -7.61 4.14
CA MET A 38 12.39 -6.15 4.29
C MET A 38 13.29 -5.75 5.47
N GLU A 39 14.14 -4.73 5.28
CA GLU A 39 15.10 -4.26 6.29
C GLU A 39 14.45 -3.90 7.63
N ILE A 40 13.28 -3.27 7.64
CA ILE A 40 12.55 -2.87 8.86
C ILE A 40 12.12 -4.08 9.72
N TYR A 41 12.01 -5.26 9.15
CA TYR A 41 11.72 -6.50 9.84
C TYR A 41 12.97 -7.38 10.05
N GLY A 42 14.17 -6.85 9.72
CA GLY A 42 15.45 -7.53 9.88
C GLY A 42 15.93 -8.29 8.64
N GLY A 43 15.26 -8.08 7.50
CA GLY A 43 15.59 -8.70 6.22
C GLY A 43 16.79 -8.06 5.50
N PRO A 44 17.30 -8.71 4.47
CA PRO A 44 18.48 -8.25 3.75
C PRO A 44 18.21 -7.19 2.68
N ALA A 45 16.98 -7.03 2.21
CA ALA A 45 16.65 -6.05 1.19
C ALA A 45 16.73 -4.63 1.75
N LYS A 46 17.40 -3.73 1.02
CA LYS A 46 17.51 -2.32 1.40
C LYS A 46 16.23 -1.56 1.10
N THR A 47 15.60 -1.04 2.16
CA THR A 47 14.31 -0.37 2.09
C THR A 47 14.30 0.99 2.81
N PRO A 48 15.15 1.96 2.38
CA PRO A 48 15.31 3.23 3.08
C PRO A 48 14.04 4.09 3.12
N SER A 49 13.18 4.05 2.10
CA SER A 49 11.93 4.81 2.08
C SER A 49 10.90 4.21 3.04
N ILE A 50 10.76 2.88 3.05
CA ILE A 50 9.90 2.15 3.98
C ILE A 50 10.41 2.32 5.41
N ASN A 51 11.72 2.29 5.64
CA ASN A 51 12.33 2.54 6.95
C ASN A 51 12.00 3.96 7.46
N ARG A 52 12.08 4.97 6.59
CA ARG A 52 11.72 6.36 6.91
C ARG A 52 10.23 6.48 7.24
N LEU A 53 9.35 5.80 6.48
CA LEU A 53 7.92 5.74 6.77
C LEU A 53 7.66 5.11 8.16
N ALA A 54 8.33 4.02 8.48
CA ALA A 54 8.23 3.35 9.79
C ALA A 54 8.73 4.24 10.94
N GLN A 55 9.80 5.00 10.73
CA GLN A 55 10.32 5.97 11.70
C GLN A 55 9.33 7.12 11.95
N SER A 56 8.48 7.47 10.98
CA SER A 56 7.45 8.49 11.11
C SER A 56 6.07 7.95 11.50
N GLY A 57 5.96 6.65 11.78
CA GLY A 57 4.67 6.00 11.98
C GLY A 57 4.72 4.78 12.90
N LEU A 58 3.82 3.84 12.65
CA LEU A 58 3.59 2.61 13.41
C LEU A 58 3.94 1.37 12.57
N THR A 59 4.78 0.49 13.10
CA THR A 59 5.08 -0.83 12.51
C THR A 59 4.28 -1.92 13.20
N PHE A 60 3.48 -2.66 12.46
CA PHE A 60 2.77 -3.84 12.94
C PHE A 60 3.69 -5.07 12.88
N LYS A 61 3.84 -5.75 14.01
CA LYS A 61 4.66 -6.98 14.10
C LYS A 61 3.86 -8.26 13.82
N ARG A 62 2.53 -8.16 13.74
CA ARG A 62 1.62 -9.29 13.56
C ARG A 62 0.47 -8.87 12.65
N CYS A 63 0.75 -8.79 11.37
CA CYS A 63 -0.27 -8.59 10.33
C CYS A 63 -0.43 -9.88 9.54
N TYR A 64 -1.65 -10.25 9.23
CA TYR A 64 -1.96 -11.50 8.56
C TYR A 64 -2.93 -11.28 7.38
N GLN A 65 -3.04 -12.30 6.57
CA GLN A 65 -3.98 -12.39 5.47
C GLN A 65 -4.84 -13.63 5.61
N SER A 66 -6.06 -13.52 5.14
CA SER A 66 -7.04 -14.60 5.13
C SER A 66 -6.76 -15.69 4.09
N ALA A 67 -5.83 -15.45 3.17
CA ALA A 67 -5.39 -16.41 2.17
C ALA A 67 -3.96 -16.07 1.69
N SER A 68 -3.17 -17.10 1.42
CA SER A 68 -1.78 -16.97 0.95
C SER A 68 -1.69 -16.91 -0.59
N MET A 69 -2.55 -16.09 -1.21
CA MET A 69 -2.67 -15.96 -2.67
C MET A 69 -3.16 -14.57 -3.06
N CYS A 70 -2.62 -14.01 -4.15
CA CYS A 70 -2.87 -12.64 -4.58
C CYS A 70 -4.37 -12.30 -4.74
N SER A 71 -5.11 -13.06 -5.57
CA SER A 71 -6.51 -12.75 -5.86
C SER A 71 -7.40 -12.81 -4.61
N PRO A 72 -7.43 -13.88 -3.80
CA PRO A 72 -8.21 -13.91 -2.57
C PRO A 72 -7.82 -12.83 -1.57
N THR A 73 -6.52 -12.53 -1.42
CA THR A 73 -6.03 -11.45 -0.56
C THR A 73 -6.57 -10.09 -0.99
N ARG A 74 -6.49 -9.77 -2.29
CA ARG A 74 -6.96 -8.49 -2.82
C ARG A 74 -8.47 -8.34 -2.70
N HIS A 75 -9.24 -9.41 -2.98
CA HIS A 75 -10.68 -9.42 -2.74
C HIS A 75 -11.02 -9.16 -1.27
N SER A 76 -10.31 -9.81 -0.34
CA SER A 76 -10.49 -9.61 1.10
C SER A 76 -10.13 -8.20 1.54
N LEU A 77 -9.00 -7.66 1.07
CA LEU A 77 -8.56 -6.30 1.34
C LEU A 77 -9.61 -5.25 0.93
N TYR A 78 -10.17 -5.38 -0.29
CA TYR A 78 -11.10 -4.36 -0.80
C TYR A 78 -12.53 -4.51 -0.32
N THR A 79 -12.91 -5.69 0.19
CA THR A 79 -14.29 -5.96 0.65
C THR A 79 -14.44 -5.97 2.17
N GLY A 80 -13.34 -6.15 2.93
CA GLY A 80 -13.39 -6.42 4.36
C GLY A 80 -14.02 -7.78 4.71
N LEU A 81 -14.05 -8.72 3.76
CA LEU A 81 -14.70 -10.02 3.94
C LEU A 81 -13.72 -11.17 3.69
N TYR A 82 -13.82 -12.20 4.49
CA TYR A 82 -13.10 -13.46 4.22
C TYR A 82 -13.44 -14.04 2.84
N PRO A 83 -12.51 -14.77 2.19
CA PRO A 83 -12.72 -15.32 0.84
C PRO A 83 -13.99 -16.16 0.70
N VAL A 84 -14.33 -16.96 1.71
CA VAL A 84 -15.58 -17.76 1.73
C VAL A 84 -16.84 -16.90 1.78
N LYS A 85 -16.76 -15.66 2.25
CA LYS A 85 -17.87 -14.71 2.33
C LYS A 85 -18.00 -13.87 1.07
N ASN A 86 -16.86 -13.50 0.48
CA ASN A 86 -16.87 -12.70 -0.75
C ASN A 86 -16.95 -13.55 -2.04
N GLY A 87 -16.72 -14.88 -1.97
CA GLY A 87 -16.79 -15.81 -3.08
C GLY A 87 -15.46 -16.10 -3.77
N ALA A 88 -14.43 -15.27 -3.58
CA ALA A 88 -13.15 -15.37 -4.26
C ALA A 88 -12.12 -16.21 -3.46
N HIS A 89 -12.48 -17.44 -3.07
CA HIS A 89 -11.58 -18.28 -2.28
C HIS A 89 -10.50 -19.04 -3.08
N PRO A 90 -10.68 -19.53 -4.32
CA PRO A 90 -9.57 -19.97 -5.16
C PRO A 90 -8.85 -18.78 -5.81
N ASN A 91 -7.59 -18.98 -6.20
CA ASN A 91 -6.90 -17.97 -7.01
C ASN A 91 -7.61 -17.79 -8.36
N HIS A 92 -7.66 -16.56 -8.88
CA HIS A 92 -8.40 -16.16 -10.09
C HIS A 92 -9.93 -16.33 -10.00
N ALA A 93 -10.47 -16.54 -8.79
CA ALA A 93 -11.92 -16.58 -8.60
C ALA A 93 -12.52 -15.16 -8.65
N ARG A 94 -13.85 -15.12 -8.70
CA ARG A 94 -14.65 -13.90 -8.77
C ARG A 94 -15.42 -13.70 -7.47
N ALA A 95 -15.57 -12.46 -7.01
CA ALA A 95 -16.50 -12.16 -5.93
C ALA A 95 -17.95 -12.37 -6.35
N TYR A 96 -18.83 -12.64 -5.38
CA TYR A 96 -20.27 -12.63 -5.62
C TYR A 96 -20.73 -11.22 -6.02
N GLU A 97 -21.69 -11.13 -6.94
CA GLU A 97 -22.15 -9.86 -7.53
C GLU A 97 -22.80 -8.90 -6.51
N ASN A 98 -23.35 -9.44 -5.42
CA ASN A 98 -23.98 -8.66 -4.35
C ASN A 98 -22.98 -8.11 -3.32
N VAL A 99 -21.71 -8.47 -3.41
CA VAL A 99 -20.67 -7.98 -2.51
C VAL A 99 -20.39 -6.49 -2.80
N LYS A 100 -20.11 -5.74 -1.73
CA LYS A 100 -19.67 -4.34 -1.82
C LYS A 100 -18.21 -4.24 -1.45
N SER A 101 -17.51 -3.33 -2.12
CA SER A 101 -16.10 -3.02 -1.90
C SER A 101 -15.91 -1.57 -1.46
N ILE A 102 -14.70 -1.21 -1.04
CA ILE A 102 -14.36 0.11 -0.50
C ILE A 102 -14.83 1.29 -1.40
N PRO A 103 -14.78 1.26 -2.75
CA PRO A 103 -15.36 2.30 -3.57
C PRO A 103 -16.85 2.56 -3.30
N HIS A 104 -17.64 1.52 -3.05
CA HIS A 104 -19.06 1.68 -2.76
C HIS A 104 -19.34 2.42 -1.44
N PHE A 105 -18.43 2.33 -0.48
CA PHE A 105 -18.56 2.98 0.81
C PHE A 105 -18.02 4.41 0.75
N LEU A 106 -16.77 4.58 0.33
CA LEU A 106 -16.10 5.88 0.37
C LEU A 106 -16.66 6.90 -0.65
N SER A 107 -17.10 6.47 -1.83
CA SER A 107 -17.69 7.38 -2.81
C SER A 107 -18.96 8.07 -2.27
N LYS A 108 -19.74 7.41 -1.41
CA LYS A 108 -20.91 8.03 -0.74
C LYS A 108 -20.51 9.17 0.20
N HIS A 109 -19.27 9.17 0.65
CA HIS A 109 -18.70 10.21 1.49
C HIS A 109 -17.89 11.26 0.70
N GLY A 110 -18.01 11.25 -0.64
CA GLY A 110 -17.37 12.23 -1.51
C GLY A 110 -15.89 11.95 -1.80
N TYR A 111 -15.40 10.75 -1.50
CA TYR A 111 -14.04 10.36 -1.87
C TYR A 111 -13.94 9.98 -3.34
N ARG A 112 -12.84 10.38 -3.95
CA ARG A 112 -12.35 9.78 -5.19
C ARG A 112 -11.58 8.52 -4.84
N VAL A 113 -12.01 7.35 -5.35
CA VAL A 113 -11.44 6.06 -4.97
C VAL A 113 -10.81 5.41 -6.20
N ALA A 114 -9.48 5.33 -6.22
CA ALA A 114 -8.72 4.90 -7.37
C ALA A 114 -7.80 3.71 -7.07
N LEU A 115 -7.47 2.95 -8.10
CA LEU A 115 -6.52 1.85 -8.08
C LEU A 115 -5.58 1.93 -9.27
N ALA A 116 -4.29 1.98 -9.00
CA ALA A 116 -3.22 1.90 -9.98
C ALA A 116 -2.44 0.59 -9.81
N GLY A 117 -1.90 0.07 -10.91
CA GLY A 117 -1.09 -1.14 -10.92
C GLY A 117 -1.89 -2.43 -10.97
N LYS A 118 -1.42 -3.47 -10.29
CA LYS A 118 -1.98 -4.81 -10.34
C LYS A 118 -3.41 -4.88 -9.78
N LYS A 119 -4.35 -5.28 -10.60
CA LYS A 119 -5.78 -5.42 -10.23
C LYS A 119 -6.05 -6.76 -9.57
N HIS A 120 -6.03 -7.83 -10.33
CA HIS A 120 -6.27 -9.24 -9.97
C HIS A 120 -7.54 -9.49 -9.16
N ILE A 121 -8.61 -8.74 -9.47
CA ILE A 121 -9.93 -8.77 -8.84
C ILE A 121 -11.03 -8.78 -9.90
N GLU A 122 -12.11 -9.49 -9.63
CA GLU A 122 -13.30 -9.59 -10.48
C GLU A 122 -14.58 -9.84 -9.66
N PRO A 123 -15.79 -9.49 -10.17
CA PRO A 123 -16.04 -8.74 -11.41
C PRO A 123 -15.88 -7.22 -11.21
N GLN A 124 -15.63 -6.48 -12.28
CA GLN A 124 -15.42 -5.03 -12.19
C GLN A 124 -16.61 -4.29 -11.56
N ALA A 125 -17.84 -4.79 -11.72
CA ALA A 125 -19.03 -4.18 -11.12
C ALA A 125 -18.99 -4.18 -9.57
N VAL A 126 -18.30 -5.15 -8.97
CA VAL A 126 -18.07 -5.22 -7.52
C VAL A 126 -16.93 -4.29 -7.09
N PHE A 127 -16.03 -3.96 -8.00
CA PHE A 127 -14.84 -3.13 -7.74
C PHE A 127 -14.81 -1.91 -8.65
N PRO A 128 -15.75 -0.94 -8.48
CA PRO A 128 -15.85 0.24 -9.35
C PRO A 128 -14.82 1.32 -8.97
N PHE A 129 -13.54 0.96 -8.95
CA PHE A 129 -12.43 1.90 -8.82
C PHE A 129 -12.31 2.78 -10.06
N GLU A 130 -11.78 3.98 -9.89
CA GLU A 130 -11.13 4.69 -10.97
C GLU A 130 -9.79 4.00 -11.24
N TYR A 131 -9.68 3.30 -12.36
CA TYR A 131 -8.47 2.57 -12.70
C TYR A 131 -7.47 3.47 -13.42
N ILE A 132 -6.22 3.49 -12.90
CA ILE A 132 -5.11 4.25 -13.46
C ILE A 132 -4.11 3.24 -14.06
N ASP A 133 -3.76 3.46 -15.31
CA ASP A 133 -2.80 2.61 -16.03
C ASP A 133 -1.36 3.11 -15.78
N GLU A 134 -0.89 2.90 -14.55
CA GLU A 134 0.46 3.16 -14.03
C GLU A 134 0.74 2.25 -12.83
N PHE A 135 1.96 2.22 -12.31
CA PHE A 135 2.42 1.51 -11.12
C PHE A 135 2.53 -0.02 -11.25
N ALA A 136 2.09 -0.61 -12.36
CA ALA A 136 2.42 -1.96 -12.79
C ALA A 136 3.47 -1.83 -13.89
N ASP A 137 4.73 -1.76 -13.47
CA ASP A 137 5.82 -1.39 -14.36
C ASP A 137 6.08 -2.49 -15.41
N PRO A 138 6.39 -2.14 -16.68
CA PRO A 138 6.60 -3.12 -17.73
C PRO A 138 7.76 -4.07 -17.41
N ILE A 139 7.65 -5.33 -17.82
CA ILE A 139 8.72 -6.30 -17.68
C ILE A 139 9.86 -5.91 -18.64
N ASN A 140 11.10 -5.91 -18.14
CA ASN A 140 12.33 -5.59 -18.90
C ASN A 140 12.40 -4.19 -19.53
N GLU A 141 11.53 -3.28 -19.15
CA GLU A 141 11.53 -1.90 -19.63
C GLU A 141 11.68 -0.93 -18.46
N ASP A 142 12.34 0.20 -18.70
CA ASP A 142 12.39 1.30 -17.75
C ASP A 142 11.11 2.13 -17.84
N VAL A 143 10.60 2.54 -16.69
CA VAL A 143 9.47 3.46 -16.63
C VAL A 143 9.97 4.87 -16.98
N PRO A 144 9.45 5.49 -18.05
CA PRO A 144 9.91 6.82 -18.45
C PRO A 144 9.50 7.87 -17.41
N VAL A 145 10.43 8.80 -17.14
CA VAL A 145 10.16 9.94 -16.26
C VAL A 145 9.54 11.08 -17.08
N VAL A 146 8.34 11.50 -16.70
CA VAL A 146 7.61 12.61 -17.34
C VAL A 146 7.37 13.70 -16.29
N GLU A 147 7.74 14.94 -16.58
CA GLU A 147 7.62 16.07 -15.64
C GLU A 147 8.28 15.81 -14.25
N GLY A 148 9.32 14.98 -14.24
CA GLY A 148 10.03 14.61 -13.00
C GLY A 148 9.47 13.40 -12.25
N TRP A 149 8.39 12.78 -12.74
CA TRP A 149 7.72 11.65 -12.12
C TRP A 149 7.71 10.41 -13.02
N ARG A 150 7.93 9.22 -12.45
CA ARG A 150 7.67 7.95 -13.13
C ARG A 150 6.16 7.67 -13.25
N TYR A 151 5.34 8.23 -12.36
CA TYR A 151 3.90 8.02 -12.29
C TYR A 151 3.13 9.34 -12.39
N PRO A 152 3.20 10.03 -13.56
CA PRO A 152 2.61 11.37 -13.73
C PRO A 152 1.08 11.37 -13.62
N LYS A 153 0.38 10.30 -14.02
CA LYS A 153 -1.10 10.22 -13.86
C LYS A 153 -1.51 10.11 -12.39
N ILE A 154 -0.72 9.41 -11.57
CA ILE A 154 -0.93 9.35 -10.12
C ILE A 154 -0.71 10.73 -9.51
N PHE A 155 0.40 11.40 -9.86
CA PHE A 155 0.67 12.76 -9.42
C PHE A 155 -0.46 13.73 -9.80
N ASP A 156 -0.95 13.66 -11.03
CA ASP A 156 -2.06 14.49 -11.52
C ASP A 156 -3.37 14.20 -10.80
N LEU A 157 -3.66 12.94 -10.47
CA LEU A 157 -4.82 12.58 -9.65
C LEU A 157 -4.75 13.27 -8.28
N ILE A 158 -3.61 13.13 -7.59
CA ILE A 158 -3.40 13.70 -6.26
C ILE A 158 -3.47 15.24 -6.33
N ARG A 159 -2.78 15.86 -7.28
CA ARG A 159 -2.76 17.30 -7.52
C ARG A 159 -4.15 17.86 -7.79
N LYS A 160 -4.93 17.21 -8.68
CA LYS A 160 -6.29 17.60 -9.02
C LYS A 160 -7.23 17.46 -7.82
N SER A 161 -7.13 16.35 -7.07
CA SER A 161 -7.91 16.14 -5.86
C SER A 161 -7.63 17.23 -4.81
N ASN A 162 -6.34 17.58 -4.62
CA ASN A 162 -5.94 18.67 -3.73
C ASN A 162 -6.54 20.03 -4.18
N SER A 163 -6.43 20.37 -5.47
CA SER A 163 -6.93 21.65 -5.99
C SER A 163 -8.45 21.79 -5.89
N THR A 164 -9.20 20.69 -6.00
CA THR A 164 -10.67 20.65 -5.88
C THR A 164 -11.15 20.37 -4.46
N GLN A 165 -10.24 20.21 -3.48
CA GLN A 165 -10.53 19.82 -2.09
C GLN A 165 -11.38 18.54 -1.99
N THR A 166 -11.20 17.64 -2.96
CA THR A 166 -11.87 16.32 -2.99
C THR A 166 -10.96 15.30 -2.31
N PRO A 167 -11.37 14.67 -1.19
CA PRO A 167 -10.55 13.65 -0.54
C PRO A 167 -10.40 12.43 -1.45
N PHE A 168 -9.27 11.73 -1.35
CA PHE A 168 -9.02 10.54 -2.15
C PHE A 168 -8.64 9.33 -1.28
N CYS A 169 -8.96 8.15 -1.81
CA CYS A 169 -8.45 6.87 -1.35
C CYS A 169 -7.79 6.17 -2.54
N LEU A 170 -6.47 6.00 -2.48
CA LEU A 170 -5.66 5.53 -3.58
C LEU A 170 -4.97 4.22 -3.20
N PHE A 171 -5.25 3.16 -3.97
CA PHE A 171 -4.54 1.89 -3.89
C PHE A 171 -3.49 1.82 -4.99
N LEU A 172 -2.24 1.67 -4.60
CA LEU A 172 -1.07 1.57 -5.45
C LEU A 172 -0.49 0.17 -5.33
N CYS A 173 -0.78 -0.69 -6.29
CA CYS A 173 -0.47 -2.10 -6.25
C CYS A 173 0.67 -2.42 -7.21
N SER A 174 1.89 -2.53 -6.68
CA SER A 174 3.04 -2.93 -7.47
C SER A 174 2.90 -4.34 -8.05
N ASN A 175 3.66 -4.64 -9.08
CA ASN A 175 3.91 -6.01 -9.51
C ASN A 175 5.11 -6.63 -8.76
N GLU A 176 5.99 -5.80 -8.20
CA GLU A 176 7.22 -6.24 -7.57
C GLU A 176 6.99 -6.63 -6.09
N PRO A 177 7.70 -7.65 -5.62
CA PRO A 177 8.67 -8.53 -6.29
C PRO A 177 8.06 -9.85 -6.83
N HIS A 178 6.98 -9.80 -7.58
CA HIS A 178 6.41 -11.00 -8.25
C HIS A 178 7.28 -11.36 -9.47
N GLY A 179 7.70 -12.62 -9.57
CA GLY A 179 8.49 -13.09 -10.72
C GLY A 179 7.80 -12.91 -12.09
N PRO A 180 8.56 -12.73 -13.17
CA PRO A 180 10.03 -12.86 -13.26
C PRO A 180 10.76 -11.63 -12.70
N TYR A 181 11.87 -11.86 -12.00
CA TYR A 181 12.63 -10.79 -11.34
C TYR A 181 13.52 -10.08 -12.35
N THR A 182 13.14 -8.88 -12.76
CA THR A 182 13.80 -8.14 -13.86
C THR A 182 14.21 -6.71 -13.49
N LYS A 183 13.81 -6.24 -12.30
CA LYS A 183 14.03 -4.85 -11.86
C LYS A 183 15.11 -4.73 -10.78
N GLY A 184 15.75 -3.56 -10.77
CA GLY A 184 16.75 -3.24 -9.76
C GLY A 184 18.13 -3.88 -10.01
N ASP A 185 19.08 -3.49 -9.15
CA ASP A 185 20.44 -4.03 -9.17
C ASP A 185 20.58 -5.17 -8.14
N SER A 186 20.80 -6.39 -8.61
CA SER A 186 20.99 -7.56 -7.75
C SER A 186 22.42 -7.72 -7.22
N THR A 187 23.38 -6.91 -7.69
CA THR A 187 24.80 -7.01 -7.32
C THR A 187 25.03 -6.95 -5.81
N PRO A 188 24.38 -6.06 -5.04
CA PRO A 188 24.57 -5.99 -3.58
C PRO A 188 24.07 -7.22 -2.82
N TYR A 189 23.30 -8.09 -3.46
CA TYR A 189 22.61 -9.21 -2.83
C TYR A 189 23.18 -10.59 -3.14
N LYS A 190 24.21 -10.67 -3.99
CA LYS A 190 24.81 -11.96 -4.44
C LYS A 190 25.37 -12.81 -3.31
N ASP A 191 25.91 -12.17 -2.27
CA ASP A 191 26.57 -12.83 -1.15
C ASP A 191 25.75 -12.79 0.16
N VAL A 192 24.46 -12.40 0.09
CA VAL A 192 23.61 -12.40 1.29
C VAL A 192 23.43 -13.83 1.82
N LYS A 193 23.31 -13.93 3.13
CA LYS A 193 22.99 -15.20 3.78
C LYS A 193 21.60 -15.64 3.34
N LEU A 194 21.50 -16.84 2.78
CA LEU A 194 20.22 -17.43 2.42
C LEU A 194 19.38 -17.69 3.66
N SER A 195 18.08 -17.41 3.58
CA SER A 195 17.13 -17.79 4.61
C SER A 195 16.92 -19.32 4.59
N PRO A 196 16.35 -19.91 5.65
CA PRO A 196 16.09 -21.36 5.69
C PRO A 196 15.23 -21.91 4.54
N GLN A 197 14.49 -21.03 3.85
CA GLN A 197 13.67 -21.43 2.71
C GLN A 197 14.42 -21.46 1.38
N GLN A 198 15.55 -20.76 1.28
CA GLN A 198 16.34 -20.74 0.06
C GLN A 198 17.40 -21.83 0.08
N LEU A 199 17.43 -22.60 -0.98
CA LEU A 199 18.51 -23.50 -1.28
C LEU A 199 19.56 -22.75 -2.11
N GLU A 200 20.81 -23.27 -2.17
CA GLU A 200 21.89 -22.65 -2.93
C GLU A 200 21.50 -22.45 -4.42
N LEU A 201 20.71 -23.36 -4.99
CA LEU A 201 20.19 -23.23 -6.35
C LEU A 201 19.30 -22.00 -6.57
N HIS A 202 18.77 -21.38 -5.50
CA HIS A 202 17.96 -20.17 -5.57
C HIS A 202 18.78 -18.87 -5.48
N ARG A 203 20.08 -18.93 -5.23
CA ARG A 203 20.91 -17.76 -4.89
C ARG A 203 20.74 -16.61 -5.87
N ASP A 204 20.87 -16.86 -7.18
CA ASP A 204 20.74 -15.82 -8.20
C ASP A 204 19.32 -15.25 -8.27
N SER A 205 18.30 -16.11 -8.20
CA SER A 205 16.91 -15.66 -8.22
C SER A 205 16.56 -14.88 -6.96
N TYR A 206 17.09 -15.29 -5.80
CA TYR A 206 16.88 -14.60 -4.53
C TYR A 206 17.54 -13.23 -4.50
N ALA A 207 18.76 -13.10 -5.04
CA ALA A 207 19.42 -11.80 -5.19
C ALA A 207 18.59 -10.82 -6.06
N LYS A 208 18.02 -11.31 -7.16
CA LYS A 208 17.14 -10.52 -8.02
C LYS A 208 15.81 -10.16 -7.34
N TYR A 209 15.21 -11.09 -6.60
CA TYR A 209 14.02 -10.85 -5.80
C TYR A 209 14.25 -9.75 -4.75
N LEU A 210 15.39 -9.76 -4.04
CA LEU A 210 15.75 -8.71 -3.09
C LEU A 210 15.96 -7.34 -3.77
N ALA A 211 16.50 -7.35 -4.98
CA ALA A 211 16.64 -6.12 -5.79
C ALA A 211 15.28 -5.53 -6.15
N GLU A 212 14.27 -6.37 -6.43
CA GLU A 212 12.91 -5.90 -6.70
C GLU A 212 12.20 -5.39 -5.44
N ILE A 213 12.49 -5.91 -4.24
CA ILE A 213 12.02 -5.28 -2.99
C ILE A 213 12.60 -3.87 -2.86
N THR A 214 13.89 -3.68 -3.19
CA THR A 214 14.50 -2.34 -3.21
C THR A 214 13.89 -1.45 -4.29
N TYR A 215 13.54 -2.00 -5.44
CA TYR A 215 12.82 -1.26 -6.48
C TYR A 215 11.45 -0.81 -5.99
N PHE A 216 10.68 -1.68 -5.34
CA PHE A 216 9.41 -1.34 -4.69
C PHE A 216 9.57 -0.24 -3.63
N ASP A 217 10.63 -0.29 -2.83
CA ASP A 217 10.96 0.80 -1.89
C ASP A 217 11.13 2.15 -2.59
N GLY A 218 11.72 2.15 -3.79
CA GLY A 218 11.83 3.34 -4.63
C GLY A 218 10.45 3.86 -5.08
N GLN A 219 9.51 2.98 -5.41
CA GLN A 219 8.13 3.36 -5.74
C GLN A 219 7.44 4.01 -4.51
N VAL A 220 7.61 3.44 -3.31
CA VAL A 220 7.11 4.04 -2.06
C VAL A 220 7.70 5.43 -1.85
N GLY A 221 9.02 5.58 -2.04
CA GLY A 221 9.71 6.87 -1.90
C GLY A 221 9.17 7.93 -2.84
N GLU A 222 8.87 7.58 -4.08
CA GLU A 222 8.31 8.51 -5.07
C GLU A 222 6.90 8.99 -4.67
N VAL A 223 6.03 8.09 -4.22
CA VAL A 223 4.70 8.44 -3.73
C VAL A 223 4.77 9.37 -2.52
N MET A 224 5.67 9.08 -1.57
CA MET A 224 5.87 9.96 -0.41
C MET A 224 6.34 11.35 -0.83
N SER A 225 7.23 11.45 -1.82
CA SER A 225 7.70 12.72 -2.38
C SER A 225 6.58 13.53 -3.06
N MET A 226 5.66 12.86 -3.76
CA MET A 226 4.47 13.51 -4.33
C MET A 226 3.59 14.15 -3.24
N LEU A 227 3.32 13.42 -2.16
CA LEU A 227 2.52 13.93 -1.04
C LEU A 227 3.22 15.10 -0.33
N GLU A 228 4.53 15.02 -0.14
CA GLU A 228 5.32 16.09 0.45
C GLU A 228 5.34 17.35 -0.42
N GLN A 229 5.57 17.22 -1.72
CA GLN A 229 5.57 18.34 -2.67
C GLN A 229 4.23 19.06 -2.71
N LEU A 230 3.12 18.34 -2.55
CA LEU A 230 1.77 18.90 -2.55
C LEU A 230 1.28 19.34 -1.15
N GLY A 231 2.11 19.19 -0.11
CA GLY A 231 1.77 19.57 1.26
C GLY A 231 0.68 18.70 1.91
N LEU A 232 0.49 17.47 1.41
CA LEU A 232 -0.58 16.57 1.82
C LEU A 232 -0.17 15.53 2.88
N ASN A 233 1.10 15.43 3.22
CA ASN A 233 1.65 14.42 4.13
C ASN A 233 0.98 14.42 5.52
N LYS A 234 0.56 15.59 6.06
CA LYS A 234 -0.12 15.69 7.36
C LYS A 234 -1.60 15.30 7.31
N ASN A 235 -2.25 15.38 6.14
CA ASN A 235 -3.66 15.04 5.96
C ASN A 235 -3.85 13.72 5.20
N THR A 236 -2.83 12.86 5.18
CA THR A 236 -2.88 11.58 4.49
C THR A 236 -2.40 10.46 5.40
N LEU A 237 -3.26 9.44 5.60
CA LEU A 237 -2.84 8.16 6.16
C LEU A 237 -2.21 7.33 5.04
N VAL A 238 -0.93 7.02 5.19
CA VAL A 238 -0.20 6.13 4.27
C VAL A 238 -0.02 4.77 4.91
N LEU A 239 -0.44 3.73 4.22
CA LEU A 239 -0.24 2.33 4.57
C LEU A 239 0.67 1.68 3.53
N VAL A 240 1.71 0.97 3.99
CA VAL A 240 2.57 0.13 3.13
C VAL A 240 2.49 -1.30 3.62
N ALA A 241 2.23 -2.22 2.71
CA ALA A 241 2.05 -3.63 3.03
C ALA A 241 2.74 -4.55 2.02
N SER A 242 3.12 -5.75 2.48
CA SER A 242 3.92 -6.70 1.70
C SER A 242 3.10 -7.77 0.95
N GLU A 243 1.78 -7.75 1.04
CA GLU A 243 0.89 -8.82 0.57
C GLU A 243 1.20 -10.17 1.25
N GLN A 244 1.06 -11.31 0.59
CA GLN A 244 1.44 -12.62 1.12
C GLN A 244 2.94 -12.87 0.99
N GLY A 245 3.41 -14.00 1.53
CA GLY A 245 4.79 -14.41 1.41
C GLY A 245 5.25 -14.65 -0.03
N SER A 246 6.57 -14.71 -0.20
CA SER A 246 7.21 -14.93 -1.50
C SER A 246 6.89 -16.31 -2.12
N SER A 247 7.20 -16.45 -3.40
CA SER A 247 7.03 -17.72 -4.13
C SER A 247 8.04 -18.81 -3.74
N TYR A 248 8.94 -18.53 -2.77
CA TYR A 248 9.88 -19.54 -2.24
C TYR A 248 9.18 -20.55 -1.33
N PRO A 249 9.81 -21.70 -1.05
CA PRO A 249 9.22 -22.74 -0.22
C PRO A 249 8.66 -22.22 1.11
N PHE A 250 7.54 -22.78 1.55
CA PHE A 250 6.77 -22.39 2.74
C PHE A 250 6.12 -20.98 2.70
N GLY A 251 6.28 -20.24 1.63
CA GLY A 251 5.66 -18.94 1.41
C GLY A 251 4.27 -19.06 0.76
N LYS A 252 4.06 -18.34 -0.34
CA LYS A 252 2.83 -18.33 -1.14
C LYS A 252 2.25 -19.73 -1.34
N TRP A 253 0.92 -19.89 -1.36
CA TRP A 253 0.15 -21.14 -1.47
C TRP A 253 0.10 -21.98 -0.19
N THR A 254 0.71 -21.57 0.90
CA THR A 254 0.77 -22.36 2.12
C THR A 254 0.09 -21.66 3.30
N CYS A 255 -0.32 -22.45 4.30
CA CYS A 255 -0.87 -21.94 5.55
C CYS A 255 0.21 -21.73 6.64
N TYR A 256 1.49 -21.82 6.27
CA TYR A 256 2.58 -21.50 7.18
C TYR A 256 2.63 -20.00 7.46
N GLU A 257 3.23 -19.61 8.60
CA GLU A 257 3.47 -18.22 8.99
C GLU A 257 4.02 -17.39 7.81
N MET A 258 5.01 -17.94 7.10
CA MET A 258 5.65 -17.28 5.96
C MET A 258 4.76 -17.12 4.73
N GLY A 259 3.66 -17.88 4.66
CA GLY A 259 2.66 -17.73 3.59
C GLY A 259 1.59 -16.70 3.94
N VAL A 260 1.14 -16.66 5.19
CA VAL A 260 -0.01 -15.83 5.61
C VAL A 260 0.36 -14.55 6.34
N ALA A 261 1.57 -14.44 6.91
CA ALA A 261 2.00 -13.22 7.55
C ALA A 261 2.46 -12.15 6.54
N SER A 262 2.21 -10.91 6.86
CA SER A 262 2.50 -9.73 6.05
C SER A 262 3.19 -8.65 6.87
N GLY A 263 4.00 -7.82 6.23
CA GLY A 263 4.41 -6.54 6.78
C GLY A 263 3.30 -5.50 6.61
N LEU A 264 3.11 -4.69 7.64
CA LEU A 264 2.22 -3.53 7.57
C LEU A 264 2.84 -2.37 8.35
N ILE A 265 2.90 -1.22 7.71
CA ILE A 265 3.38 0.04 8.29
C ILE A 265 2.33 1.10 8.01
N ALA A 266 1.98 1.89 9.03
CA ALA A 266 1.05 2.99 8.94
C ALA A 266 1.73 4.30 9.35
N SER A 267 1.63 5.34 8.54
CA SER A 267 2.15 6.68 8.89
C SER A 267 1.07 7.73 8.67
N TRP A 268 0.85 8.54 9.70
CA TRP A 268 -0.03 9.71 9.66
C TRP A 268 0.55 10.78 10.58
N PRO A 269 1.37 11.68 10.05
CA PRO A 269 2.07 12.68 10.85
C PRO A 269 1.12 13.55 11.67
N GLY A 270 1.37 13.62 12.98
CA GLY A 270 0.54 14.35 13.95
C GLY A 270 -0.65 13.58 14.51
N ILE A 271 -0.94 12.38 14.01
CA ILE A 271 -2.00 11.48 14.51
C ILE A 271 -1.38 10.20 15.08
N ILE A 272 -0.47 9.57 14.33
CA ILE A 272 0.24 8.37 14.77
C ILE A 272 1.57 8.79 15.40
N GLU A 273 1.86 8.25 16.60
CA GLU A 273 3.14 8.51 17.30
C GLU A 273 4.31 7.91 16.51
N PRO A 274 5.32 8.74 16.16
CA PRO A 274 6.45 8.30 15.34
C PRO A 274 7.27 7.18 15.97
N GLY A 275 7.74 6.24 15.14
CA GLY A 275 8.66 5.18 15.54
C GLY A 275 8.06 4.11 16.45
N THR A 276 6.74 4.07 16.58
CA THR A 276 6.06 3.10 17.44
C THR A 276 5.95 1.73 16.79
N GLN A 277 5.79 0.71 17.63
CA GLN A 277 5.56 -0.67 17.20
C GLN A 277 4.44 -1.31 18.00
N THR A 278 3.65 -2.15 17.36
CA THR A 278 2.58 -2.88 18.03
C THR A 278 2.67 -4.39 17.77
N LYS A 279 2.27 -5.18 18.79
CA LYS A 279 2.05 -6.63 18.66
C LYS A 279 0.56 -6.97 18.56
N ALA A 280 -0.32 -5.98 18.42
CA ALA A 280 -1.72 -6.25 18.11
C ALA A 280 -1.79 -7.09 16.83
N MET A 281 -2.64 -8.11 16.84
CA MET A 281 -2.91 -8.92 15.67
C MET A 281 -3.92 -8.20 14.82
N VAL A 282 -3.58 -7.99 13.55
CA VAL A 282 -4.43 -7.34 12.56
C VAL A 282 -4.48 -8.15 11.28
N GLU A 283 -5.56 -8.02 10.55
CA GLU A 283 -5.75 -8.67 9.26
C GLU A 283 -6.10 -7.65 8.16
N TYR A 284 -5.91 -8.00 6.91
CA TYR A 284 -6.30 -7.14 5.79
C TYR A 284 -7.79 -6.86 5.72
N ILE A 285 -8.64 -7.77 6.23
CA ILE A 285 -10.08 -7.53 6.32
C ILE A 285 -10.45 -6.41 7.29
N ASP A 286 -9.55 -6.03 8.20
CA ASP A 286 -9.78 -4.94 9.16
C ASP A 286 -9.64 -3.56 8.50
N ILE A 287 -9.02 -3.46 7.32
CA ILE A 287 -8.71 -2.17 6.67
C ILE A 287 -9.99 -1.44 6.25
N VAL A 288 -10.97 -2.14 5.66
CA VAL A 288 -12.21 -1.49 5.19
C VAL A 288 -13.10 -1.00 6.32
N PRO A 289 -13.31 -1.76 7.42
CA PRO A 289 -14.15 -1.29 8.53
C PRO A 289 -13.47 -0.26 9.43
N THR A 290 -12.14 -0.10 9.37
CA THR A 290 -11.37 0.89 10.15
C THR A 290 -11.43 2.28 9.53
#